data_83798f75ababd342cc47f4eb9341af96
#
_entry.id   83798f75ababd342cc47f4eb9341af96
#
_cell.length_a   1.000
_cell.length_b   1.000
_cell.length_c   1.000
_cell.angle_alpha   90.00
_cell.angle_beta   90.00
_cell.angle_gamma   90.00
#
_symmetry.space_group_name_H-M   'P 1'
#
loop_
_entity.id
_entity.type
_entity.pdbx_description
1 polymer ?
#
loop_
_entity_poly.entity_id
_entity_poly.type
_entity_poly.pdbx_seq_one_letter_code
_entity_poly.pdbx_strand_id
1 'polypeptide(L)'
;FNLVMLPALVFLNFLIFGQLPWLSIPVLFVLVLLFVLMLPGYFSQEPNEARVMVFFGEYKGTFKNTGFFWVNPFMNKKKLSLRARNLDVEPIKVNDKIGNPILIGLVLVWKLKDTYKAMFEIDAQTMADSKGTGTASVSVAGRMNAFEDFVRVQSDAALRQVAGQYAYDDNEHD
;
A
#
# COMPACT_ATOMS: atom_id res chain seq x y z
N PHE A 1 2.14 14.14 -22.71
CA PHE A 1 0.94 14.90 -23.10
C PHE A 1 1.00 16.33 -22.55
N ASN A 2 1.19 16.54 -21.26
CA ASN A 2 1.24 17.88 -20.64
C ASN A 2 2.43 18.74 -21.10
N LEU A 3 3.55 18.11 -21.48
CA LEU A 3 4.76 18.81 -21.94
C LEU A 3 4.55 19.51 -23.30
N VAL A 4 3.63 19.00 -24.11
CA VAL A 4 3.23 19.60 -25.41
C VAL A 4 2.06 20.56 -25.23
N MET A 5 1.14 20.22 -24.31
CA MET A 5 -0.03 21.06 -24.03
C MET A 5 0.37 22.46 -23.49
N LEU A 6 1.41 22.54 -22.65
CA LEU A 6 1.82 23.80 -22.02
C LEU A 6 2.29 24.84 -23.06
N PRO A 7 3.24 24.54 -23.98
CA PRO A 7 3.64 25.49 -25.01
C PRO A 7 2.48 25.83 -25.96
N ALA A 8 1.59 24.88 -26.26
CA ALA A 8 0.42 25.14 -27.12
C ALA A 8 -0.56 26.14 -26.46
N LEU A 9 -0.79 26.01 -25.15
CA LEU A 9 -1.64 26.92 -24.39
C LEU A 9 -1.03 28.31 -24.25
N VAL A 10 0.29 28.40 -24.05
CA VAL A 10 1.01 29.68 -24.02
C VAL A 10 0.98 30.37 -25.37
N PHE A 11 1.15 29.60 -26.45
CA PHE A 11 1.04 30.11 -27.82
C PHE A 11 -0.37 30.64 -28.14
N LEU A 12 -1.41 29.90 -27.73
CA LEU A 12 -2.81 30.32 -27.86
C LEU A 12 -3.07 31.63 -27.10
N ASN A 13 -2.53 31.73 -25.86
CA ASN A 13 -2.63 32.97 -25.08
C ASN A 13 -1.94 34.16 -25.77
N PHE A 14 -0.78 33.94 -26.39
CA PHE A 14 -0.08 34.95 -27.17
C PHE A 14 -0.91 35.46 -28.37
N LEU A 15 -1.63 34.56 -29.05
CA LEU A 15 -2.53 34.96 -30.14
C LEU A 15 -3.70 35.79 -29.61
N ILE A 16 -4.27 35.47 -28.46
CA ILE A 16 -5.36 36.24 -27.81
C ILE A 16 -4.85 37.62 -27.37
N PHE A 17 -3.60 37.74 -26.90
CA PHE A 17 -2.99 39.00 -26.49
C PHE A 17 -2.95 40.02 -27.63
N GLY A 18 -2.69 39.59 -28.88
CA GLY A 18 -2.69 40.44 -30.06
C GLY A 18 -4.06 41.00 -30.44
N GLN A 19 -5.18 40.31 -30.06
CA GLN A 19 -6.55 40.68 -30.40
C GLN A 19 -7.27 41.39 -29.24
N LEU A 20 -7.09 40.90 -28.01
CA LEU A 20 -7.87 41.34 -26.83
C LEU A 20 -6.95 41.30 -25.58
N PRO A 21 -6.07 42.31 -25.37
CA PRO A 21 -5.05 42.27 -24.32
C PRO A 21 -5.62 42.21 -22.88
N TRP A 22 -6.81 42.73 -22.64
CA TRP A 22 -7.48 42.70 -21.34
C TRP A 22 -8.01 41.31 -20.95
N LEU A 23 -8.27 40.43 -21.90
CA LEU A 23 -8.66 39.04 -21.67
C LEU A 23 -7.45 38.10 -21.45
N SER A 24 -6.27 38.47 -21.89
CA SER A 24 -5.08 37.63 -21.81
C SER A 24 -4.64 37.36 -20.35
N ILE A 25 -4.79 38.32 -19.45
CA ILE A 25 -4.40 38.17 -18.03
C ILE A 25 -5.27 37.14 -17.30
N PRO A 26 -6.63 37.22 -17.32
CA PRO A 26 -7.46 36.21 -16.67
C PRO A 26 -7.32 34.83 -17.32
N VAL A 27 -7.15 34.74 -18.62
CA VAL A 27 -6.92 33.46 -19.32
C VAL A 27 -5.59 32.84 -18.88
N LEU A 28 -4.51 33.60 -18.80
CA LEU A 28 -3.22 33.13 -18.32
C LEU A 28 -3.33 32.61 -16.88
N PHE A 29 -4.02 33.35 -16.01
CA PHE A 29 -4.23 32.94 -14.63
C PHE A 29 -4.96 31.60 -14.52
N VAL A 30 -6.02 31.40 -15.28
CA VAL A 30 -6.78 30.13 -15.33
C VAL A 30 -5.90 29.00 -15.85
N LEU A 31 -5.09 29.22 -16.88
CA LEU A 31 -4.17 28.22 -17.44
C LEU A 31 -3.11 27.78 -16.43
N VAL A 32 -2.51 28.74 -15.72
CA VAL A 32 -1.52 28.46 -14.65
C VAL A 32 -2.17 27.68 -13.52
N LEU A 33 -3.37 28.07 -13.08
CA LEU A 33 -4.10 27.36 -12.05
C LEU A 33 -4.39 25.91 -12.44
N LEU A 34 -4.85 25.69 -13.67
CA LEU A 34 -5.16 24.36 -14.20
C LEU A 34 -3.89 23.51 -14.33
N PHE A 35 -2.77 24.11 -14.73
CA PHE A 35 -1.48 23.44 -14.76
C PHE A 35 -1.03 22.99 -13.37
N VAL A 36 -1.10 23.87 -12.36
CA VAL A 36 -0.75 23.55 -10.96
C VAL A 36 -1.62 22.42 -10.43
N LEU A 37 -2.92 22.39 -10.75
CA LEU A 37 -3.84 21.32 -10.37
C LEU A 37 -3.50 19.96 -11.01
N MET A 38 -2.82 19.95 -12.17
CA MET A 38 -2.41 18.73 -12.85
C MET A 38 -1.12 18.11 -12.31
N LEU A 39 -0.27 18.89 -11.60
CA LEU A 39 1.02 18.44 -11.09
C LEU A 39 0.92 17.24 -10.12
N PRO A 40 -0.02 17.17 -9.16
CA PRO A 40 -0.13 16.03 -8.25
C PRO A 40 -0.47 14.70 -8.94
N GLY A 41 -0.87 14.74 -10.20
CA GLY A 41 -1.17 13.54 -11.00
C GLY A 41 0.06 12.68 -11.31
N TYR A 42 1.26 13.26 -11.35
CA TYR A 42 2.50 12.57 -11.66
C TYR A 42 3.00 11.71 -10.50
N PHE A 43 3.50 10.53 -10.82
CA PHE A 43 4.17 9.67 -9.86
C PHE A 43 5.14 8.71 -10.54
N SER A 44 6.19 8.32 -9.81
CA SER A 44 7.11 7.25 -10.19
C SER A 44 6.77 5.97 -9.46
N GLN A 45 6.91 4.84 -10.13
CA GLN A 45 6.66 3.50 -9.60
C GLN A 45 7.94 2.67 -9.70
N GLU A 46 8.42 2.18 -8.56
CA GLU A 46 9.58 1.30 -8.49
C GLU A 46 9.20 -0.18 -8.72
N PRO A 47 10.16 -1.03 -9.09
CA PRO A 47 9.95 -2.48 -9.14
C PRO A 47 9.53 -3.04 -7.77
N ASN A 48 8.64 -4.05 -7.79
CA ASN A 48 8.10 -4.69 -6.59
C ASN A 48 7.34 -3.73 -5.65
N GLU A 49 6.75 -2.69 -6.22
CA GLU A 49 5.79 -1.83 -5.56
C GLU A 49 4.44 -1.89 -6.27
N ALA A 50 3.39 -1.69 -5.52
CA ALA A 50 2.05 -1.52 -6.04
C ALA A 50 1.44 -0.23 -5.52
N ARG A 51 0.61 0.41 -6.34
CA ARG A 51 -0.24 1.53 -5.90
C ARG A 51 -1.69 1.18 -6.08
N VAL A 52 -2.40 1.18 -4.97
CA VAL A 52 -3.86 1.04 -4.96
C VAL A 52 -4.47 2.41 -5.23
N MET A 53 -5.27 2.47 -6.28
CA MET A 53 -5.95 3.67 -6.73
C MET A 53 -7.37 3.70 -6.18
N VAL A 54 -7.68 4.74 -5.40
CA VAL A 54 -8.99 4.96 -4.82
C VAL A 54 -9.50 6.33 -5.27
N PHE A 55 -10.70 6.38 -5.84
CA PHE A 55 -11.33 7.60 -6.29
C PHE A 55 -12.63 7.81 -5.51
N PHE A 56 -12.69 8.86 -4.68
CA PHE A 56 -13.83 9.17 -3.80
C PHE A 56 -14.35 7.95 -3.00
N GLY A 57 -13.43 7.11 -2.48
CA GLY A 57 -13.78 5.91 -1.71
C GLY A 57 -13.95 4.64 -2.55
N GLU A 58 -14.09 4.74 -3.87
CA GLU A 58 -14.24 3.61 -4.76
C GLU A 58 -12.87 3.08 -5.22
N TYR A 59 -12.66 1.78 -5.13
CA TYR A 59 -11.47 1.11 -5.67
C TYR A 59 -11.52 1.06 -7.20
N LYS A 60 -10.55 1.68 -7.85
CA LYS A 60 -10.43 1.71 -9.32
C LYS A 60 -9.42 0.72 -9.88
N GLY A 61 -8.62 0.11 -9.02
CA GLY A 61 -7.64 -0.89 -9.43
C GLY A 61 -6.29 -0.73 -8.74
N THR A 62 -5.38 -1.68 -9.03
CA THR A 62 -4.01 -1.67 -8.53
C THR A 62 -3.03 -1.55 -9.69
N PHE A 63 -2.19 -0.54 -9.61
CA PHE A 63 -1.14 -0.29 -10.58
C PHE A 63 0.17 -0.95 -10.12
N LYS A 64 0.76 -1.81 -10.98
CA LYS A 64 1.98 -2.58 -10.69
C LYS A 64 3.11 -2.32 -11.68
N ASN A 65 2.83 -1.61 -12.78
CA ASN A 65 3.84 -1.35 -13.81
C ASN A 65 4.88 -0.36 -13.31
N THR A 66 6.14 -0.60 -13.61
CA THR A 66 7.27 0.26 -13.24
C THR A 66 7.43 1.41 -14.23
N GLY A 67 7.85 2.56 -13.75
CA GLY A 67 8.10 3.73 -14.59
C GLY A 67 7.49 5.01 -14.05
N PHE A 68 7.38 5.99 -14.92
CA PHE A 68 6.80 7.31 -14.61
C PHE A 68 5.44 7.44 -15.30
N PHE A 69 4.42 7.74 -14.50
CA PHE A 69 3.04 7.78 -14.97
C PHE A 69 2.31 9.02 -14.49
N TRP A 70 1.23 9.31 -15.20
CA TRP A 70 0.29 10.35 -14.81
C TRP A 70 -1.11 9.74 -14.68
N VAL A 71 -1.79 10.07 -13.59
CA VAL A 71 -3.19 9.72 -13.34
C VAL A 71 -3.94 10.93 -12.83
N ASN A 72 -5.25 10.84 -12.78
CA ASN A 72 -6.09 11.91 -12.26
C ASN A 72 -5.60 12.40 -10.90
N PRO A 73 -5.33 13.72 -10.71
CA PRO A 73 -4.81 14.27 -9.46
C PRO A 73 -5.73 14.05 -8.25
N PHE A 74 -7.03 13.88 -8.46
CA PHE A 74 -8.01 13.60 -7.40
C PHE A 74 -8.01 12.15 -6.91
N MET A 75 -7.26 11.26 -7.56
CA MET A 75 -7.10 9.89 -7.08
C MET A 75 -6.17 9.81 -5.87
N ASN A 76 -6.66 9.17 -4.83
CA ASN A 76 -5.81 8.78 -3.70
C ASN A 76 -4.97 7.57 -4.10
N LYS A 77 -3.66 7.69 -3.92
CA LYS A 77 -2.65 6.69 -4.31
C LYS A 77 -2.03 6.09 -3.05
N LYS A 78 -2.44 4.89 -2.67
CA LYS A 78 -1.88 4.18 -1.51
C LYS A 78 -0.78 3.21 -1.98
N LYS A 79 0.46 3.49 -1.60
CA LYS A 79 1.64 2.69 -1.96
C LYS A 79 1.78 1.47 -1.06
N LEU A 80 2.09 0.30 -1.63
CA LEU A 80 2.35 -0.97 -0.97
C LEU A 80 3.63 -1.59 -1.50
N SER A 81 4.37 -2.30 -0.65
CA SER A 81 5.52 -3.10 -1.05
C SER A 81 5.08 -4.54 -1.35
N LEU A 82 5.53 -5.07 -2.50
CA LEU A 82 5.33 -6.47 -2.89
C LEU A 82 6.59 -7.32 -2.66
N ARG A 83 7.63 -6.73 -2.06
CA ARG A 83 8.88 -7.43 -1.74
C ARG A 83 8.62 -8.49 -0.68
N ALA A 84 9.29 -9.64 -0.82
CA ALA A 84 9.28 -10.65 0.22
C ALA A 84 9.96 -10.11 1.48
N ARG A 85 9.43 -10.48 2.64
CA ARG A 85 9.95 -10.11 3.96
C ARG A 85 10.13 -11.37 4.80
N ASN A 86 11.16 -11.35 5.63
CA ASN A 86 11.39 -12.37 6.63
C ASN A 86 10.73 -11.91 7.94
N LEU A 87 10.06 -12.83 8.59
CA LEU A 87 9.52 -12.70 9.93
C LEU A 87 10.16 -13.79 10.78
N ASP A 88 10.91 -13.37 11.78
CA ASP A 88 11.43 -14.23 12.83
C ASP A 88 10.51 -14.08 14.05
N VAL A 89 9.87 -15.15 14.44
CA VAL A 89 8.94 -15.18 15.57
C VAL A 89 9.66 -15.80 16.75
N GLU A 90 9.65 -15.11 17.89
CA GLU A 90 10.20 -15.63 19.14
C GLU A 90 9.59 -17.00 19.47
N PRO A 91 10.38 -17.95 20.02
CA PRO A 91 9.88 -19.26 20.36
C PRO A 91 8.70 -19.19 21.30
N ILE A 92 7.58 -19.81 20.91
CA ILE A 92 6.38 -19.90 21.71
C ILE A 92 6.29 -21.25 22.42
N LYS A 93 5.78 -21.24 23.65
CA LYS A 93 5.46 -22.45 24.39
C LYS A 93 4.09 -22.96 23.95
N VAL A 94 4.06 -24.19 23.46
CA VAL A 94 2.85 -24.88 23.02
C VAL A 94 2.80 -26.27 23.63
N ASN A 95 1.62 -26.85 23.77
CA ASN A 95 1.47 -28.24 24.19
C ASN A 95 1.28 -29.11 22.95
N ASP A 96 1.94 -30.26 22.93
CA ASP A 96 1.75 -31.29 21.93
C ASP A 96 0.43 -32.04 22.13
N LYS A 97 0.16 -33.05 21.30
CA LYS A 97 -1.04 -33.88 21.39
C LYS A 97 -1.20 -34.64 22.74
N ILE A 98 -0.08 -34.94 23.40
CA ILE A 98 -0.07 -35.69 24.67
C ILE A 98 -0.13 -34.70 25.86
N GLY A 99 0.07 -33.42 25.62
CA GLY A 99 0.09 -32.37 26.66
C GLY A 99 1.48 -31.97 27.11
N ASN A 100 2.54 -32.44 26.48
CA ASN A 100 3.92 -32.04 26.81
C ASN A 100 4.18 -30.61 26.33
N PRO A 101 4.74 -29.75 27.18
CA PRO A 101 5.10 -28.40 26.79
C PRO A 101 6.38 -28.39 25.96
N ILE A 102 6.29 -27.89 24.73
CA ILE A 102 7.43 -27.73 23.81
C ILE A 102 7.60 -26.27 23.44
N LEU A 103 8.85 -25.88 23.14
CA LEU A 103 9.20 -24.54 22.64
C LEU A 103 9.45 -24.65 21.12
N ILE A 104 8.67 -23.91 20.34
CA ILE A 104 8.81 -23.92 18.88
C ILE A 104 9.10 -22.51 18.39
N GLY A 105 10.25 -22.35 17.71
CA GLY A 105 10.59 -21.13 16.95
C GLY A 105 10.09 -21.26 15.50
N LEU A 106 9.72 -20.14 14.91
CA LEU A 106 9.24 -20.08 13.53
C LEU A 106 9.93 -18.96 12.76
N VAL A 107 10.52 -19.30 11.62
CA VAL A 107 11.00 -18.33 10.63
C VAL A 107 10.12 -18.43 9.40
N LEU A 108 9.52 -17.32 9.02
CA LEU A 108 8.55 -17.25 7.92
C LEU A 108 8.99 -16.23 6.88
N VAL A 109 8.87 -16.60 5.60
CA VAL A 109 9.01 -15.66 4.48
C VAL A 109 7.63 -15.39 3.89
N TRP A 110 7.23 -14.13 3.86
CA TRP A 110 5.92 -13.73 3.37
C TRP A 110 5.99 -12.55 2.38
N LYS A 111 4.97 -12.42 1.55
CA LYS A 111 4.80 -11.28 0.64
C LYS A 111 3.32 -11.02 0.35
N LEU A 112 2.99 -9.78 0.00
CA LEU A 112 1.64 -9.44 -0.46
C LEU A 112 1.42 -9.95 -1.89
N LYS A 113 0.35 -10.73 -2.08
CA LYS A 113 -0.12 -11.23 -3.38
C LYS A 113 -1.34 -10.44 -3.87
N ASP A 114 -2.33 -10.30 -3.01
CA ASP A 114 -3.59 -9.59 -3.29
C ASP A 114 -3.59 -8.24 -2.57
N THR A 115 -3.46 -7.18 -3.36
CA THR A 115 -3.39 -5.81 -2.86
C THR A 115 -4.75 -5.26 -2.46
N TYR A 116 -5.85 -5.77 -3.06
CA TYR A 116 -7.21 -5.37 -2.68
C TYR A 116 -7.54 -5.88 -1.28
N LYS A 117 -7.40 -7.18 -1.06
CA LYS A 117 -7.65 -7.80 0.25
C LYS A 117 -6.78 -7.20 1.34
N ALA A 118 -5.48 -7.03 1.05
CA ALA A 118 -4.57 -6.41 1.99
C ALA A 118 -5.01 -5.00 2.40
N MET A 119 -5.49 -4.19 1.45
CA MET A 119 -5.83 -2.79 1.72
C MET A 119 -7.19 -2.60 2.38
N PHE A 120 -8.18 -3.43 2.06
CA PHE A 120 -9.57 -3.20 2.46
C PHE A 120 -10.09 -4.23 3.46
N GLU A 121 -9.50 -5.41 3.55
CA GLU A 121 -9.91 -6.44 4.50
C GLU A 121 -9.00 -6.48 5.74
N ILE A 122 -7.67 -6.44 5.54
CA ILE A 122 -6.70 -6.56 6.64
C ILE A 122 -6.45 -5.19 7.30
N ASP A 123 -6.31 -4.13 6.51
CA ASP A 123 -6.00 -2.78 7.02
C ASP A 123 -7.13 -2.23 7.92
N ALA A 124 -8.38 -2.58 7.62
CA ALA A 124 -9.53 -2.19 8.43
C ALA A 124 -9.54 -2.86 9.82
N GLN A 125 -9.00 -4.06 9.94
CA GLN A 125 -8.93 -4.79 11.21
C GLN A 125 -7.79 -4.28 12.10
N THR A 126 -6.63 -3.97 11.52
CA THR A 126 -5.48 -3.45 12.26
C THR A 126 -5.65 -1.99 12.69
N MET A 127 -6.39 -1.18 11.95
CA MET A 127 -6.72 0.20 12.36
C MET A 127 -7.74 0.27 13.49
N ALA A 128 -8.56 -0.75 13.67
CA ALA A 128 -9.49 -0.81 14.80
C ALA A 128 -8.77 -1.02 16.15
N ASP A 129 -7.62 -1.68 16.14
CA ASP A 129 -6.80 -1.93 17.32
C ASP A 129 -5.82 -0.78 17.63
N SER A 130 -5.41 0.01 16.65
CA SER A 130 -4.55 1.19 16.86
C SER A 130 -5.36 2.45 17.18
N LYS A 131 -6.23 2.41 18.20
CA LYS A 131 -6.86 3.58 18.79
C LYS A 131 -5.83 4.46 19.48
N GLY A 132 -5.20 5.35 18.73
CA GLY A 132 -4.38 6.36 19.38
C GLY A 132 -3.27 6.95 18.54
N THR A 133 -3.58 7.57 17.44
CA THR A 133 -2.91 8.82 17.03
C THR A 133 -3.43 9.27 15.67
N GLY A 134 -3.80 10.55 15.59
CA GLY A 134 -4.49 11.20 14.49
C GLY A 134 -4.01 10.93 13.07
N THR A 135 -4.91 11.20 12.19
CA THR A 135 -4.90 11.41 10.72
C THR A 135 -3.56 11.77 10.02
N ALA A 136 -2.46 11.09 10.37
CA ALA A 136 -1.24 11.15 9.59
C ALA A 136 -1.33 10.06 8.50
N SER A 137 -1.03 10.41 7.28
CA SER A 137 -0.87 9.48 6.16
C SER A 137 0.01 8.31 6.60
N VAL A 138 -0.61 7.16 6.88
CA VAL A 138 0.11 5.97 7.33
C VAL A 138 1.19 5.68 6.30
N SER A 139 2.44 5.76 6.71
CA SER A 139 3.60 5.54 5.83
C SER A 139 3.56 4.11 5.26
N VAL A 140 4.25 3.87 4.14
CA VAL A 140 4.39 2.52 3.58
C VAL A 140 4.93 1.55 4.63
N ALA A 141 5.91 2.00 5.43
CA ALA A 141 6.49 1.22 6.51
C ALA A 141 5.44 0.86 7.58
N GLY A 142 4.63 1.82 8.03
CA GLY A 142 3.58 1.58 9.01
C GLY A 142 2.55 0.55 8.56
N ARG A 143 2.11 0.63 7.28
CA ARG A 143 1.21 -0.38 6.71
C ARG A 143 1.86 -1.76 6.64
N MET A 144 3.12 -1.82 6.23
CA MET A 144 3.83 -3.10 6.13
C MET A 144 4.08 -3.73 7.50
N ASN A 145 4.29 -2.95 8.54
CA ASN A 145 4.40 -3.45 9.91
C ASN A 145 3.05 -4.00 10.41
N ALA A 146 1.93 -3.34 10.11
CA ALA A 146 0.61 -3.85 10.44
C ALA A 146 0.32 -5.22 9.78
N PHE A 147 0.74 -5.40 8.52
CA PHE A 147 0.64 -6.72 7.87
C PHE A 147 1.57 -7.75 8.50
N GLU A 148 2.74 -7.36 8.94
CA GLU A 148 3.69 -8.23 9.64
C GLU A 148 3.12 -8.71 10.96
N ASP A 149 2.53 -7.81 11.76
CA ASP A 149 1.85 -8.17 13.00
C ASP A 149 0.67 -9.11 12.77
N PHE A 150 -0.12 -8.87 11.72
CA PHE A 150 -1.18 -9.78 11.32
C PHE A 150 -0.66 -11.18 10.97
N VAL A 151 0.41 -11.26 10.16
CA VAL A 151 1.04 -12.54 9.79
C VAL A 151 1.59 -13.25 11.03
N ARG A 152 2.20 -12.51 11.96
CA ARG A 152 2.71 -13.04 13.23
C ARG A 152 1.60 -13.71 14.04
N VAL A 153 0.49 -13.01 14.27
CA VAL A 153 -0.65 -13.55 15.03
C VAL A 153 -1.25 -14.78 14.37
N GLN A 154 -1.40 -14.75 13.04
CA GLN A 154 -1.94 -15.90 12.30
C GLN A 154 -0.99 -17.11 12.31
N SER A 155 0.32 -16.86 12.20
CA SER A 155 1.32 -17.94 12.27
C SER A 155 1.39 -18.59 13.66
N ASP A 156 1.29 -17.79 14.74
CA ASP A 156 1.21 -18.31 16.10
C ASP A 156 -0.02 -19.20 16.32
N ALA A 157 -1.17 -18.76 15.83
CA ALA A 157 -2.41 -19.52 15.92
C ALA A 157 -2.31 -20.85 15.13
N ALA A 158 -1.79 -20.81 13.91
CA ALA A 158 -1.59 -21.98 13.08
C ALA A 158 -0.59 -22.96 13.73
N LEU A 159 0.51 -22.45 14.29
CA LEU A 159 1.52 -23.25 14.96
C LEU A 159 0.93 -24.01 16.18
N ARG A 160 0.14 -23.33 17.01
CA ARG A 160 -0.55 -23.96 18.15
C ARG A 160 -1.53 -25.04 17.69
N GLN A 161 -2.26 -24.80 16.63
CA GLN A 161 -3.21 -25.76 16.08
C GLN A 161 -2.49 -27.01 15.54
N VAL A 162 -1.39 -26.83 14.80
CA VAL A 162 -0.63 -27.96 14.24
C VAL A 162 0.08 -28.74 15.34
N ALA A 163 0.74 -28.05 16.29
CA ALA A 163 1.44 -28.70 17.41
C ALA A 163 0.50 -29.59 18.23
N GLY A 164 -0.74 -29.16 18.48
CA GLY A 164 -1.74 -29.96 19.21
C GLY A 164 -2.22 -31.21 18.47
N GLN A 165 -1.89 -31.38 17.19
CA GLN A 165 -2.29 -32.57 16.40
C GLN A 165 -1.21 -33.68 16.40
N TYR A 166 0.04 -33.34 16.70
CA TYR A 166 1.17 -34.26 16.65
C TYR A 166 1.80 -34.41 18.03
N ALA A 167 2.19 -35.64 18.37
CA ALA A 167 3.05 -35.89 19.53
C ALA A 167 4.50 -35.54 19.15
N TYR A 168 5.21 -34.89 20.07
CA TYR A 168 6.63 -34.57 19.88
C TYR A 168 7.50 -35.82 20.08
N ASP A 169 7.09 -36.69 21.00
CA ASP A 169 7.80 -37.90 21.34
C ASP A 169 6.94 -39.10 21.01
N ASP A 170 7.27 -39.86 19.98
CA ASP A 170 6.67 -41.13 19.65
C ASP A 170 7.25 -42.21 20.56
N ASN A 171 6.67 -42.39 21.75
CA ASN A 171 6.99 -43.47 22.63
C ASN A 171 6.51 -44.84 22.11
N GLU A 172 6.51 -45.08 20.81
CA GLU A 172 6.13 -46.35 20.17
C GLU A 172 7.28 -47.33 20.00
N HIS A 173 8.39 -47.17 20.76
CA HIS A 173 9.49 -48.13 20.81
C HIS A 173 9.83 -48.53 22.27
N ASP A 174 8.90 -49.30 22.91
CA ASP A 174 9.23 -50.28 23.92
C ASP A 174 8.32 -51.50 23.77
#